data_6cd0072f18752246b9cffc243a0cf2a6
#
_entry.id   6cd0072f18752246b9cffc243a0cf2a6
#
_cell.length_a   1.000
_cell.length_b   1.000
_cell.length_c   1.000
_cell.angle_alpha   90.00
_cell.angle_beta   90.00
_cell.angle_gamma   90.00
#
_symmetry.space_group_name_H-M   'P 1'
#
loop_
_entity.id
_entity.type
_entity.pdbx_description
1 polymer ?
#
loop_
_entity_poly.entity_id
_entity_poly.type
_entity_poly.pdbx_seq_one_letter_code
_entity_poly.pdbx_strand_id
1 'polypeptide(L)'
;MRIAVCDDEKIQMNLLSAYICEYGKEKDILIEVKKYDTADALWWDIQDGFSPDLLMLDIQMEHMTGIELAHRIRDLHLDNLICFITGVKDYVFEGYDVNAIGYILKPFEKAQIFRMLEKADAVISEPPAYTVMKTEDEMIRIYHKDIVALEAVAHNTVLWMKQSVTNQKESISIRDGISECIAQFGISDMIRIHRSYAVNMQNIAAVRKDACVGTDGKYYPVSRANREDAMQAFIRANRGNAQ
;
A
#
# COMPACT_ATOMS: atom_id res chain seq x y z
N MET A 1 -1.44 16.87 5.63
CA MET A 1 -1.49 15.45 6.02
C MET A 1 -2.67 15.24 6.96
N ARG A 2 -3.55 14.27 6.69
CA ARG A 2 -4.68 13.90 7.54
C ARG A 2 -4.34 12.61 8.30
N ILE A 3 -4.44 12.64 9.63
CA ILE A 3 -4.07 11.50 10.47
C ILE A 3 -5.29 11.09 11.30
N ALA A 4 -5.66 9.81 11.25
CA ALA A 4 -6.61 9.20 12.15
C ALA A 4 -5.85 8.54 13.31
N VAL A 5 -6.23 8.87 14.54
CA VAL A 5 -5.72 8.24 15.76
C VAL A 5 -6.86 7.45 16.38
N CYS A 6 -6.70 6.15 16.55
CA CYS A 6 -7.71 5.27 17.13
C CYS A 6 -7.13 4.50 18.31
N ASP A 7 -7.67 4.77 19.51
CA ASP A 7 -7.19 4.23 20.78
C ASP A 7 -8.29 4.42 21.84
N ASP A 8 -8.71 3.39 22.53
CA ASP A 8 -9.75 3.46 23.59
C ASP A 8 -9.24 4.13 24.88
N GLU A 9 -7.91 4.19 25.05
CA GLU A 9 -7.27 4.91 26.14
C GLU A 9 -7.14 6.40 25.82
N LYS A 10 -8.08 7.24 26.28
CA LYS A 10 -8.10 8.71 26.03
C LYS A 10 -6.80 9.43 26.38
N ILE A 11 -6.09 8.95 27.41
CA ILE A 11 -4.82 9.55 27.82
C ILE A 11 -3.75 9.32 26.75
N GLN A 12 -3.63 8.11 26.25
CA GLN A 12 -2.69 7.73 25.20
C GLN A 12 -3.01 8.46 23.88
N MET A 13 -4.28 8.44 23.48
CA MET A 13 -4.77 9.15 22.31
C MET A 13 -4.47 10.66 22.35
N ASN A 14 -4.66 11.30 23.51
CA ASN A 14 -4.37 12.73 23.67
C ASN A 14 -2.87 13.02 23.63
N LEU A 15 -2.04 12.20 24.29
CA LEU A 15 -0.58 12.33 24.26
C LEU A 15 -0.04 12.16 22.85
N LEU A 16 -0.47 11.12 22.13
CA LEU A 16 -0.10 10.88 20.75
C LEU A 16 -0.49 12.05 19.85
N SER A 17 -1.72 12.53 19.98
CA SER A 17 -2.21 13.69 19.22
C SER A 17 -1.42 14.96 19.51
N ALA A 18 -0.99 15.17 20.76
CA ALA A 18 -0.15 16.30 21.12
C ALA A 18 1.21 16.24 20.43
N TYR A 19 1.86 15.06 20.39
CA TYR A 19 3.13 14.87 19.67
C TYR A 19 2.98 15.08 18.16
N ILE A 20 1.88 14.60 17.55
CA ILE A 20 1.58 14.82 16.12
C ILE A 20 1.44 16.32 15.82
N CYS A 21 0.68 17.06 16.66
CA CYS A 21 0.51 18.50 16.48
C CYS A 21 1.83 19.27 16.67
N GLU A 22 2.68 18.82 17.60
CA GLU A 22 3.99 19.42 17.83
C GLU A 22 4.92 19.19 16.62
N TYR A 23 4.94 17.97 16.07
CA TYR A 23 5.65 17.66 14.84
C TYR A 23 5.24 18.55 13.67
N GLY A 24 3.93 18.74 13.46
CA GLY A 24 3.43 19.63 12.41
C GLY A 24 3.93 21.06 12.55
N LYS A 25 3.98 21.58 13.80
CA LYS A 25 4.53 22.91 14.08
C LYS A 25 6.04 23.00 13.84
N GLU A 26 6.81 21.99 14.29
CA GLU A 26 8.27 21.98 14.13
C GLU A 26 8.70 21.86 12.64
N LYS A 27 7.92 21.16 11.83
CA LYS A 27 8.22 20.92 10.39
C LYS A 27 7.49 21.87 9.44
N ASP A 28 6.66 22.78 9.96
CA ASP A 28 5.79 23.67 9.17
C ASP A 28 4.84 22.89 8.22
N ILE A 29 4.30 21.78 8.72
CA ILE A 29 3.36 20.92 7.98
C ILE A 29 1.96 21.08 8.57
N LEU A 30 0.99 21.37 7.71
CA LEU A 30 -0.42 21.35 8.14
C LEU A 30 -0.87 19.91 8.36
N ILE A 31 -1.18 19.57 9.62
CA ILE A 31 -1.68 18.26 10.01
C ILE A 31 -3.07 18.42 10.62
N GLU A 32 -4.03 17.68 10.06
CA GLU A 32 -5.35 17.48 10.61
C GLU A 32 -5.40 16.15 11.35
N VAL A 33 -5.72 16.17 12.65
CA VAL A 33 -5.81 14.96 13.48
C VAL A 33 -7.27 14.71 13.84
N LYS A 34 -7.80 13.53 13.43
CA LYS A 34 -9.11 13.06 13.85
C LYS A 34 -8.97 11.89 14.82
N LYS A 35 -9.71 11.92 15.92
CA LYS A 35 -9.58 10.98 17.04
C LYS A 35 -10.79 10.07 17.10
N TYR A 36 -10.56 8.79 17.39
CA TYR A 36 -11.58 7.78 17.54
C TYR A 36 -11.28 6.93 18.77
N ASP A 37 -12.28 6.73 19.59
CA ASP A 37 -12.20 5.88 20.80
C ASP A 37 -12.62 4.42 20.51
N THR A 38 -13.06 4.13 19.28
CA THR A 38 -13.38 2.77 18.83
C THR A 38 -13.01 2.58 17.35
N ALA A 39 -12.62 1.37 16.99
CA ALA A 39 -12.34 0.99 15.61
C ALA A 39 -13.61 1.08 14.73
N ASP A 40 -14.78 0.77 15.30
CA ASP A 40 -16.07 0.86 14.60
C ASP A 40 -16.37 2.29 14.15
N ALA A 41 -16.14 3.29 15.01
CA ALA A 41 -16.36 4.70 14.66
C ALA A 41 -15.46 5.15 13.49
N LEU A 42 -14.19 4.76 13.52
CA LEU A 42 -13.26 5.03 12.42
C LEU A 42 -13.67 4.28 11.14
N TRP A 43 -14.11 3.04 11.26
CA TRP A 43 -14.57 2.23 10.13
C TRP A 43 -15.78 2.87 9.43
N TRP A 44 -16.78 3.34 10.17
CA TRP A 44 -17.96 4.03 9.62
C TRP A 44 -17.56 5.30 8.86
N ASP A 45 -16.65 6.11 9.43
CA ASP A 45 -16.18 7.31 8.76
C ASP A 45 -15.42 7.00 7.45
N ILE A 46 -14.63 5.93 7.42
CA ILE A 46 -13.94 5.50 6.20
C ILE A 46 -14.96 5.07 5.13
N GLN A 47 -16.01 4.35 5.52
CA GLN A 47 -17.09 3.98 4.59
C GLN A 47 -17.87 5.20 4.08
N ASP A 48 -17.99 6.25 4.90
CA ASP A 48 -18.62 7.53 4.51
C ASP A 48 -17.68 8.44 3.70
N GLY A 49 -16.49 7.94 3.33
CA GLY A 49 -15.55 8.63 2.43
C GLY A 49 -14.43 9.39 3.13
N PHE A 50 -14.27 9.26 4.44
CA PHE A 50 -13.08 9.78 5.11
C PHE A 50 -11.85 8.99 4.68
N SER A 51 -10.87 9.67 4.10
CA SER A 51 -9.62 9.07 3.61
C SER A 51 -8.43 9.73 4.29
N PRO A 52 -7.96 9.22 5.43
CA PRO A 52 -6.75 9.68 6.09
C PRO A 52 -5.50 9.24 5.32
N ASP A 53 -4.44 10.04 5.37
CA ASP A 53 -3.15 9.67 4.80
C ASP A 53 -2.42 8.62 5.68
N LEU A 54 -2.58 8.74 7.00
CA LEU A 54 -1.99 7.85 7.99
C LEU A 54 -3.03 7.47 9.06
N LEU A 55 -3.11 6.17 9.37
CA LEU A 55 -3.85 5.63 10.49
C LEU A 55 -2.87 5.18 11.58
N MET A 56 -3.04 5.69 12.79
CA MET A 56 -2.30 5.28 13.98
C MET A 56 -3.27 4.55 14.91
N LEU A 57 -3.15 3.22 14.97
CA LEU A 57 -4.14 2.32 15.54
C LEU A 57 -3.59 1.60 16.77
N ASP A 58 -4.33 1.63 17.88
CA ASP A 58 -4.11 0.59 18.89
C ASP A 58 -4.65 -0.75 18.37
N ILE A 59 -3.99 -1.83 18.75
CA ILE A 59 -4.43 -3.19 18.41
C ILE A 59 -5.54 -3.64 19.36
N GLN A 60 -5.37 -3.37 20.66
CA GLN A 60 -6.29 -3.83 21.70
C GLN A 60 -7.38 -2.79 21.94
N MET A 61 -8.52 -2.97 21.30
CA MET A 61 -9.71 -2.16 21.50
C MET A 61 -10.93 -3.08 21.68
N GLU A 62 -11.97 -2.59 22.38
CA GLU A 62 -13.23 -3.33 22.51
C GLU A 62 -13.92 -3.51 21.15
N HIS A 63 -14.64 -4.61 20.98
CA HIS A 63 -15.42 -5.04 19.80
C HIS A 63 -14.57 -5.36 18.57
N MET A 64 -13.98 -4.37 17.91
CA MET A 64 -13.12 -4.54 16.74
C MET A 64 -11.69 -4.17 17.09
N THR A 65 -10.74 -5.07 16.87
CA THR A 65 -9.32 -4.81 17.05
C THR A 65 -8.75 -3.92 15.94
N GLY A 66 -7.64 -3.22 16.21
CA GLY A 66 -6.95 -2.42 15.19
C GLY A 66 -6.45 -3.25 14.01
N ILE A 67 -6.15 -4.54 14.23
CA ILE A 67 -5.75 -5.47 13.17
C ILE A 67 -6.94 -5.84 12.28
N GLU A 68 -8.08 -6.17 12.87
CA GLU A 68 -9.31 -6.44 12.10
C GLU A 68 -9.73 -5.23 11.27
N LEU A 69 -9.63 -4.02 11.83
CA LEU A 69 -9.86 -2.78 11.10
C LEU A 69 -8.90 -2.64 9.92
N ALA A 70 -7.60 -2.90 10.15
CA ALA A 70 -6.59 -2.82 9.11
C ALA A 70 -6.86 -3.81 7.96
N HIS A 71 -7.26 -5.05 8.26
CA HIS A 71 -7.68 -6.02 7.24
C HIS A 71 -8.88 -5.53 6.43
N ARG A 72 -9.94 -5.01 7.08
CA ARG A 72 -11.11 -4.45 6.38
C ARG A 72 -10.74 -3.30 5.45
N ILE A 73 -9.80 -2.44 5.87
CA ILE A 73 -9.27 -1.34 5.03
C ILE A 73 -8.57 -1.91 3.80
N ARG A 74 -7.76 -2.96 3.95
CA ARG A 74 -7.08 -3.62 2.82
C ARG A 74 -8.04 -4.36 1.89
N ASP A 75 -9.11 -4.96 2.43
CA ASP A 75 -10.17 -5.60 1.62
C ASP A 75 -10.90 -4.60 0.71
N LEU A 76 -10.97 -3.33 1.11
CA LEU A 76 -11.46 -2.23 0.26
C LEU A 76 -10.39 -1.71 -0.73
N HIS A 77 -9.21 -2.33 -0.80
CA HIS A 77 -8.08 -1.90 -1.64
C HIS A 77 -7.62 -0.45 -1.37
N LEU A 78 -7.76 0.01 -0.14
CA LEU A 78 -7.29 1.32 0.27
C LEU A 78 -5.82 1.27 0.69
N ASP A 79 -5.01 2.17 0.12
CA ASP A 79 -3.55 2.24 0.31
C ASP A 79 -3.12 3.18 1.47
N ASN A 80 -4.03 3.50 2.41
CA ASN A 80 -3.71 4.33 3.58
C ASN A 80 -2.49 3.77 4.32
N LEU A 81 -1.59 4.64 4.78
CA LEU A 81 -0.50 4.21 5.66
C LEU A 81 -1.07 3.78 7.01
N ILE A 82 -0.61 2.66 7.54
CA ILE A 82 -1.05 2.12 8.84
C ILE A 82 0.17 1.97 9.75
N CYS A 83 0.10 2.55 10.95
CA CYS A 83 1.06 2.33 12.01
C CYS A 83 0.33 1.82 13.25
N PHE A 84 0.76 0.70 13.81
CA PHE A 84 0.22 0.21 15.07
C PHE A 84 0.96 0.82 16.26
N ILE A 85 0.19 1.21 17.31
CA ILE A 85 0.71 1.73 18.57
C ILE A 85 0.04 0.96 19.70
N THR A 86 0.73 -0.01 20.30
CA THR A 86 0.09 -0.97 21.20
C THR A 86 1.02 -1.43 22.32
N GLY A 87 0.43 -1.93 23.42
CA GLY A 87 1.17 -2.54 24.53
C GLY A 87 1.62 -3.99 24.28
N VAL A 88 1.19 -4.62 23.19
CA VAL A 88 1.39 -6.06 22.92
C VAL A 88 2.47 -6.28 21.87
N LYS A 89 3.43 -7.19 22.16
CA LYS A 89 4.55 -7.51 21.25
C LYS A 89 4.21 -8.60 20.23
N ASP A 90 3.22 -9.43 20.52
CA ASP A 90 2.99 -10.68 19.78
C ASP A 90 2.34 -10.48 18.40
N TYR A 91 1.77 -9.32 18.13
CA TYR A 91 1.08 -9.00 16.88
C TYR A 91 1.96 -8.37 15.78
N VAL A 92 3.27 -8.33 15.97
CA VAL A 92 4.20 -7.77 14.96
C VAL A 92 4.07 -8.52 13.63
N PHE A 93 3.87 -9.84 13.66
CA PHE A 93 3.70 -10.66 12.45
C PHE A 93 2.40 -10.35 11.69
N GLU A 94 1.30 -10.08 12.38
CA GLU A 94 0.01 -9.75 11.76
C GLU A 94 0.03 -8.35 11.11
N GLY A 95 0.87 -7.44 11.63
CA GLY A 95 1.12 -6.14 10.99
C GLY A 95 1.75 -6.23 9.60
N TYR A 96 2.46 -7.33 9.29
CA TYR A 96 3.02 -7.57 7.96
C TYR A 96 1.93 -7.88 6.92
N ASP A 97 0.90 -8.63 7.30
CA ASP A 97 -0.18 -9.04 6.39
C ASP A 97 -0.97 -7.83 5.87
N VAL A 98 -1.04 -6.76 6.66
CA VAL A 98 -1.73 -5.51 6.29
C VAL A 98 -0.79 -4.42 5.74
N ASN A 99 0.49 -4.75 5.50
CA ASN A 99 1.50 -3.81 5.00
C ASN A 99 1.57 -2.52 5.85
N ALA A 100 1.71 -2.68 7.17
CA ALA A 100 1.85 -1.55 8.07
C ALA A 100 3.21 -0.87 7.89
N ILE A 101 3.23 0.48 7.86
CA ILE A 101 4.46 1.28 7.74
C ILE A 101 5.32 1.20 9.02
N GLY A 102 4.73 0.85 10.15
CA GLY A 102 5.44 0.74 11.40
C GLY A 102 4.63 0.15 12.55
N TYR A 103 5.36 -0.14 13.61
CA TYR A 103 4.86 -0.70 14.84
C TYR A 103 5.58 -0.04 16.03
N ILE A 104 4.84 0.56 16.94
CA ILE A 104 5.38 1.28 18.09
C ILE A 104 4.80 0.66 19.37
N LEU A 105 5.67 0.27 20.30
CA LEU A 105 5.24 -0.28 21.58
C LEU A 105 4.93 0.83 22.58
N LYS A 106 3.82 0.68 23.32
CA LYS A 106 3.53 1.48 24.51
C LYS A 106 4.38 0.98 25.70
N PRO A 107 4.93 1.86 26.55
CA PRO A 107 4.87 3.32 26.45
C PRO A 107 5.80 3.84 25.36
N PHE A 108 5.33 4.81 24.58
CA PHE A 108 6.09 5.40 23.50
C PHE A 108 6.70 6.75 23.87
N GLU A 109 7.83 7.06 23.26
CA GLU A 109 8.51 8.35 23.39
C GLU A 109 8.23 9.27 22.21
N LYS A 110 8.27 10.59 22.43
CA LYS A 110 8.12 11.60 21.38
C LYS A 110 9.01 11.32 20.15
N ALA A 111 10.28 10.94 20.37
CA ALA A 111 11.23 10.67 19.30
C ALA A 111 10.82 9.50 18.39
N GLN A 112 10.11 8.49 18.92
CA GLN A 112 9.60 7.37 18.11
C GLN A 112 8.46 7.82 17.22
N ILE A 113 7.55 8.64 17.77
CA ILE A 113 6.43 9.20 17.00
C ILE A 113 6.96 10.12 15.90
N PHE A 114 7.93 10.97 16.19
CA PHE A 114 8.54 11.88 15.21
C PHE A 114 9.19 11.12 14.06
N ARG A 115 10.00 10.08 14.34
CA ARG A 115 10.59 9.23 13.30
C ARG A 115 9.54 8.54 12.43
N MET A 116 8.42 8.12 13.03
CA MET A 116 7.32 7.52 12.30
C MET A 116 6.64 8.53 11.37
N LEU A 117 6.39 9.74 11.86
CA LEU A 117 5.81 10.82 11.07
C LEU A 117 6.74 11.26 9.93
N GLU A 118 8.06 11.33 10.17
CA GLU A 118 9.05 11.58 9.10
C GLU A 118 9.01 10.50 8.02
N LYS A 119 8.91 9.23 8.41
CA LYS A 119 8.76 8.12 7.45
C LYS A 119 7.46 8.23 6.66
N ALA A 120 6.35 8.53 7.33
CA ALA A 120 5.05 8.70 6.67
C ALA A 120 5.06 9.90 5.72
N ASP A 121 5.59 11.04 6.16
CA ASP A 121 5.68 12.26 5.34
C ASP A 121 6.53 12.04 4.08
N ALA A 122 7.65 11.34 4.19
CA ALA A 122 8.48 10.99 3.03
C ALA A 122 7.69 10.17 1.99
N VAL A 123 6.89 9.17 2.44
CA VAL A 123 6.06 8.36 1.54
C VAL A 123 4.92 9.17 0.92
N ILE A 124 4.26 10.04 1.71
CA ILE A 124 3.11 10.84 1.27
C ILE A 124 3.57 11.96 0.32
N SER A 125 4.72 12.57 0.60
CA SER A 125 5.27 13.70 -0.16
C SER A 125 5.97 13.27 -1.46
N GLU A 126 6.34 12.00 -1.61
CA GLU A 126 6.85 11.50 -2.89
C GLU A 126 5.75 11.49 -3.94
N PRO A 127 5.89 12.26 -5.04
CA PRO A 127 4.92 12.15 -6.10
C PRO A 127 4.93 10.72 -6.66
N PRO A 128 3.76 10.09 -6.81
CA PRO A 128 3.72 8.72 -7.31
C PRO A 128 4.39 8.64 -8.69
N ALA A 129 5.37 7.75 -8.84
CA ALA A 129 6.06 7.54 -10.09
C ALA A 129 5.06 7.20 -11.21
N TYR A 130 5.22 7.83 -12.37
CA TYR A 130 4.35 7.60 -13.52
C TYR A 130 5.16 7.62 -14.81
N THR A 131 4.59 6.98 -15.85
CA THR A 131 5.06 7.09 -17.23
C THR A 131 3.93 7.65 -18.09
N VAL A 132 4.27 8.56 -19.02
CA VAL A 132 3.32 9.04 -20.01
C VAL A 132 3.44 8.17 -21.24
N MET A 133 2.36 7.50 -21.64
CA MET A 133 2.32 6.61 -22.79
C MET A 133 1.25 7.04 -23.79
N LYS A 134 1.53 6.73 -25.06
CA LYS A 134 0.59 6.97 -26.15
C LYS A 134 -0.25 5.71 -26.38
N THR A 135 -1.55 5.85 -26.26
CA THR A 135 -2.53 4.86 -26.75
C THR A 135 -2.92 5.18 -28.20
N GLU A 136 -3.89 4.46 -28.79
CA GLU A 136 -4.40 4.77 -30.11
C GLU A 136 -5.01 6.18 -30.21
N ASP A 137 -5.71 6.61 -29.14
CA ASP A 137 -6.56 7.79 -29.17
C ASP A 137 -6.02 8.95 -28.34
N GLU A 138 -5.13 8.69 -27.35
CA GLU A 138 -4.74 9.72 -26.37
C GLU A 138 -3.33 9.50 -25.80
N MET A 139 -2.80 10.54 -25.18
CA MET A 139 -1.65 10.45 -24.27
C MET A 139 -2.16 10.31 -22.84
N ILE A 140 -1.77 9.24 -22.15
CA ILE A 140 -2.23 8.95 -20.81
C ILE A 140 -1.08 8.90 -19.81
N ARG A 141 -1.36 9.29 -18.58
CA ARG A 141 -0.45 9.11 -17.45
C ARG A 141 -0.79 7.80 -16.76
N ILE A 142 0.19 6.92 -16.65
CA ILE A 142 0.06 5.61 -15.99
C ILE A 142 0.91 5.63 -14.74
N TYR A 143 0.28 5.54 -13.59
CA TYR A 143 0.98 5.46 -12.30
C TYR A 143 1.51 4.05 -12.09
N HIS A 144 2.81 3.94 -11.77
CA HIS A 144 3.49 2.66 -11.61
C HIS A 144 2.87 1.79 -10.50
N LYS A 145 2.39 2.42 -9.43
CA LYS A 145 1.72 1.74 -8.32
C LYS A 145 0.42 1.03 -8.72
N ASP A 146 -0.22 1.48 -9.81
CA ASP A 146 -1.49 0.92 -10.27
C ASP A 146 -1.30 -0.27 -11.25
N ILE A 147 -0.09 -0.47 -11.79
CA ILE A 147 0.19 -1.57 -12.73
C ILE A 147 0.30 -2.88 -11.97
N VAL A 148 -0.58 -3.85 -12.29
CA VAL A 148 -0.53 -5.22 -11.76
C VAL A 148 0.28 -6.12 -12.69
N ALA A 149 -0.07 -6.12 -13.99
CA ALA A 149 0.58 -6.98 -14.97
C ALA A 149 0.60 -6.38 -16.37
N LEU A 150 1.53 -6.88 -17.18
CA LEU A 150 1.61 -6.68 -18.63
C LEU A 150 1.33 -8.00 -19.31
N GLU A 151 0.47 -7.99 -20.33
CA GLU A 151 0.13 -9.15 -21.15
C GLU A 151 0.42 -8.86 -22.64
N ALA A 152 1.23 -9.70 -23.26
CA ALA A 152 1.44 -9.63 -24.71
C ALA A 152 0.24 -10.23 -25.45
N VAL A 153 -0.48 -9.42 -26.22
CA VAL A 153 -1.63 -9.81 -27.02
C VAL A 153 -1.39 -9.39 -28.47
N ALA A 154 -1.11 -10.35 -29.34
CA ALA A 154 -0.73 -10.10 -30.75
C ALA A 154 0.46 -9.12 -30.85
N HIS A 155 0.26 -7.92 -31.37
CA HIS A 155 1.27 -6.88 -31.54
C HIS A 155 1.22 -5.79 -30.46
N ASN A 156 0.34 -5.94 -29.48
CA ASN A 156 0.10 -4.97 -28.42
C ASN A 156 0.47 -5.55 -27.06
N THR A 157 0.70 -4.67 -26.10
CA THR A 157 0.75 -5.01 -24.68
C THR A 157 -0.49 -4.47 -23.98
N VAL A 158 -1.21 -5.34 -23.29
CA VAL A 158 -2.31 -4.97 -22.40
C VAL A 158 -1.75 -4.80 -20.99
N LEU A 159 -1.92 -3.61 -20.45
CA LEU A 159 -1.62 -3.30 -19.05
C LEU A 159 -2.86 -3.64 -18.22
N TRP A 160 -2.71 -4.54 -17.27
CA TRP A 160 -3.72 -4.83 -16.25
C TRP A 160 -3.44 -3.95 -15.03
N MET A 161 -4.46 -3.24 -14.55
CA MET A 161 -4.30 -2.22 -13.54
C MET A 161 -5.28 -2.46 -12.39
N LYS A 162 -4.86 -2.18 -11.15
CA LYS A 162 -5.78 -2.15 -10.03
C LYS A 162 -6.69 -0.93 -10.18
N GLN A 163 -7.97 -1.11 -9.84
CA GLN A 163 -8.89 0.00 -9.76
C GLN A 163 -8.52 0.89 -8.57
N SER A 164 -8.41 2.19 -8.82
CA SER A 164 -8.12 3.19 -7.80
C SER A 164 -8.96 4.44 -8.07
N VAL A 165 -8.97 5.37 -7.13
CA VAL A 165 -9.65 6.67 -7.29
C VAL A 165 -9.10 7.44 -8.49
N THR A 166 -7.82 7.24 -8.83
CA THR A 166 -7.14 7.88 -9.96
C THR A 166 -7.22 7.09 -11.26
N ASN A 167 -7.64 5.83 -11.20
CA ASN A 167 -7.71 4.95 -12.35
C ASN A 167 -8.99 4.10 -12.34
N GLN A 168 -9.91 4.43 -13.25
CA GLN A 168 -11.18 3.70 -13.42
C GLN A 168 -11.08 2.60 -14.50
N LYS A 169 -9.98 2.56 -15.29
CA LYS A 169 -9.78 1.57 -16.35
C LYS A 169 -9.12 0.32 -15.77
N GLU A 170 -9.75 -0.83 -15.97
CA GLU A 170 -9.21 -2.13 -15.58
C GLU A 170 -8.02 -2.57 -16.44
N SER A 171 -7.99 -2.13 -17.70
CA SER A 171 -6.90 -2.42 -18.63
C SER A 171 -6.73 -1.33 -19.66
N ILE A 172 -5.51 -1.23 -20.20
CA ILE A 172 -5.11 -0.27 -21.22
C ILE A 172 -4.27 -1.02 -22.26
N SER A 173 -4.58 -0.84 -23.56
CA SER A 173 -3.81 -1.42 -24.65
C SER A 173 -2.80 -0.41 -25.20
N ILE A 174 -1.55 -0.85 -25.36
CA ILE A 174 -0.43 -0.06 -25.90
C ILE A 174 0.18 -0.80 -27.06
N ARG A 175 0.60 -0.07 -28.10
CA ARG A 175 1.17 -0.66 -29.34
C ARG A 175 2.63 -1.08 -29.23
N ASP A 176 3.24 -0.98 -28.05
CA ASP A 176 4.60 -1.42 -27.81
C ASP A 176 4.66 -2.88 -27.36
N GLY A 177 5.76 -3.55 -27.63
CA GLY A 177 6.02 -4.90 -27.14
C GLY A 177 6.23 -4.93 -25.62
N ILE A 178 5.96 -6.06 -25.00
CA ILE A 178 6.06 -6.20 -23.53
C ILE A 178 7.46 -5.86 -22.99
N SER A 179 8.54 -6.15 -23.74
CA SER A 179 9.90 -5.81 -23.30
C SER A 179 10.18 -4.31 -23.37
N GLU A 180 9.63 -3.62 -24.35
CA GLU A 180 9.70 -2.18 -24.51
C GLU A 180 8.90 -1.48 -23.39
N CYS A 181 7.70 -1.98 -23.08
CA CYS A 181 6.91 -1.48 -21.95
C CYS A 181 7.66 -1.64 -20.61
N ILE A 182 8.28 -2.80 -20.35
CA ILE A 182 9.08 -3.01 -19.13
C ILE A 182 10.21 -1.98 -19.03
N ALA A 183 10.92 -1.76 -20.15
CA ALA A 183 12.02 -0.78 -20.18
C ALA A 183 11.55 0.66 -19.98
N GLN A 184 10.40 1.05 -20.58
CA GLN A 184 9.83 2.40 -20.46
C GLN A 184 9.31 2.68 -19.04
N PHE A 185 8.68 1.68 -18.40
CA PHE A 185 8.21 1.86 -17.01
C PHE A 185 9.37 1.94 -16.03
N GLY A 186 10.47 1.19 -16.24
CA GLY A 186 11.63 1.20 -15.35
C GLY A 186 11.31 0.77 -13.92
N ILE A 187 10.24 -0.02 -13.71
CA ILE A 187 9.83 -0.51 -12.40
C ILE A 187 10.76 -1.64 -11.99
N SER A 188 11.50 -1.47 -10.89
CA SER A 188 12.50 -2.44 -10.41
C SER A 188 11.90 -3.81 -10.10
N ASP A 189 10.65 -3.84 -9.62
CA ASP A 189 9.93 -5.05 -9.24
C ASP A 189 9.04 -5.61 -10.37
N MET A 190 9.17 -5.11 -11.60
CA MET A 190 8.52 -5.66 -12.79
C MET A 190 9.30 -6.88 -13.29
N ILE A 191 8.71 -8.06 -13.13
CA ILE A 191 9.36 -9.35 -13.44
C ILE A 191 8.63 -10.07 -14.56
N ARG A 192 9.40 -10.55 -15.54
CA ARG A 192 8.87 -11.41 -16.59
C ARG A 192 8.67 -12.83 -16.07
N ILE A 193 7.42 -13.27 -15.97
CA ILE A 193 7.04 -14.59 -15.41
C ILE A 193 6.66 -15.60 -16.48
N HIS A 194 6.35 -15.12 -17.69
CA HIS A 194 5.96 -15.95 -18.84
C HIS A 194 6.37 -15.26 -20.14
N ARG A 195 6.42 -15.99 -21.27
CA ARG A 195 6.65 -15.39 -22.60
C ARG A 195 5.66 -14.26 -22.92
N SER A 196 4.44 -14.35 -22.39
CA SER A 196 3.36 -13.38 -22.62
C SER A 196 3.01 -12.54 -21.39
N TYR A 197 3.65 -12.73 -20.23
CA TYR A 197 3.28 -12.01 -19.00
C TYR A 197 4.50 -11.48 -18.25
N ALA A 198 4.39 -10.24 -17.78
CA ALA A 198 5.22 -9.68 -16.72
C ALA A 198 4.31 -9.13 -15.62
N VAL A 199 4.74 -9.17 -14.38
CA VAL A 199 3.97 -8.69 -13.23
C VAL A 199 4.78 -7.73 -12.38
N ASN A 200 4.12 -6.76 -11.79
CA ASN A 200 4.68 -5.91 -10.76
C ASN A 200 4.53 -6.62 -9.41
N MET A 201 5.63 -7.07 -8.81
CA MET A 201 5.62 -7.84 -7.56
C MET A 201 5.04 -7.07 -6.37
N GLN A 202 5.02 -5.74 -6.41
CA GLN A 202 4.35 -4.90 -5.41
C GLN A 202 2.81 -5.08 -5.42
N ASN A 203 2.25 -5.51 -6.54
CA ASN A 203 0.81 -5.72 -6.74
C ASN A 203 0.45 -7.21 -6.91
N ILE A 204 1.30 -8.11 -6.41
CA ILE A 204 1.04 -9.56 -6.36
C ILE A 204 0.69 -9.95 -4.92
N ALA A 205 -0.49 -10.55 -4.75
CA ALA A 205 -0.96 -11.04 -3.46
C ALA A 205 -0.37 -12.42 -3.10
N ALA A 206 -0.12 -13.29 -4.10
CA ALA A 206 0.47 -14.60 -3.85
C ALA A 206 1.19 -15.16 -5.07
N VAL A 207 2.26 -15.94 -4.85
CA VAL A 207 2.95 -16.71 -5.88
C VAL A 207 2.66 -18.19 -5.66
N ARG A 208 2.01 -18.84 -6.63
CA ARG A 208 1.67 -20.26 -6.64
C ARG A 208 2.58 -21.03 -7.60
N LYS A 209 2.42 -22.37 -7.65
CA LYS A 209 3.25 -23.25 -8.47
C LYS A 209 3.21 -22.90 -9.97
N ASP A 210 2.09 -22.44 -10.48
CA ASP A 210 1.80 -22.23 -11.90
C ASP A 210 1.27 -20.83 -12.23
N ALA A 211 1.05 -19.98 -11.23
CA ALA A 211 0.54 -18.64 -11.42
C ALA A 211 0.96 -17.67 -10.30
N CYS A 212 1.08 -16.38 -10.63
CA CYS A 212 0.99 -15.28 -9.69
C CYS A 212 -0.47 -14.83 -9.58
N VAL A 213 -0.92 -14.52 -8.38
CA VAL A 213 -2.25 -13.98 -8.11
C VAL A 213 -2.08 -12.47 -7.88
N GLY A 214 -2.67 -11.66 -8.72
CA GLY A 214 -2.65 -10.20 -8.58
C GLY A 214 -3.57 -9.72 -7.46
N THR A 215 -3.32 -8.51 -6.99
CA THR A 215 -4.23 -7.80 -6.06
C THR A 215 -5.59 -7.47 -6.71
N ASP A 216 -5.67 -7.56 -8.03
CA ASP A 216 -6.91 -7.49 -8.82
C ASP A 216 -7.68 -8.82 -8.85
N GLY A 217 -7.21 -9.85 -8.14
CA GLY A 217 -7.80 -11.18 -8.08
C GLY A 217 -7.56 -12.06 -9.31
N LYS A 218 -6.83 -11.59 -10.33
CA LYS A 218 -6.54 -12.34 -11.56
C LYS A 218 -5.34 -13.27 -11.40
N TYR A 219 -5.32 -14.34 -12.21
CA TYR A 219 -4.26 -15.34 -12.24
C TYR A 219 -3.37 -15.11 -13.45
N TYR A 220 -2.10 -14.86 -13.24
CA TYR A 220 -1.08 -14.65 -14.26
C TYR A 220 -0.18 -15.88 -14.36
N PRO A 221 -0.18 -16.63 -15.47
CA PRO A 221 0.54 -17.89 -15.59
C PRO A 221 2.05 -17.70 -15.49
N VAL A 222 2.72 -18.58 -14.72
CA VAL A 222 4.17 -18.61 -14.55
C VAL A 222 4.76 -19.79 -15.32
N SER A 223 5.74 -19.53 -16.19
CA SER A 223 6.46 -20.60 -16.89
C SER A 223 7.32 -21.40 -15.90
N ARG A 224 7.59 -22.69 -16.23
CA ARG A 224 8.42 -23.55 -15.38
C ARG A 224 9.80 -22.95 -15.11
N ALA A 225 10.39 -22.29 -16.12
CA ALA A 225 11.72 -21.67 -16.02
C ALA A 225 11.74 -20.46 -15.07
N ASN A 226 10.62 -19.71 -14.96
CA ASN A 226 10.59 -18.45 -14.23
C ASN A 226 10.03 -18.59 -12.80
N ARG A 227 9.72 -19.81 -12.35
CA ARG A 227 9.09 -20.03 -11.02
C ARG A 227 9.96 -19.56 -9.86
N GLU A 228 11.22 -19.97 -9.91
CA GLU A 228 12.16 -19.65 -8.84
C GLU A 228 12.42 -18.12 -8.79
N ASP A 229 12.61 -17.51 -9.95
CA ASP A 229 12.81 -16.06 -10.07
C ASP A 229 11.58 -15.29 -9.56
N ALA A 230 10.37 -15.73 -9.90
CA ALA A 230 9.12 -15.12 -9.43
C ALA A 230 8.99 -15.21 -7.90
N MET A 231 9.30 -16.38 -7.32
CA MET A 231 9.27 -16.57 -5.86
C MET A 231 10.30 -15.69 -5.16
N GLN A 232 11.54 -15.66 -5.66
CA GLN A 232 12.60 -14.83 -5.09
C GLN A 232 12.30 -13.33 -5.22
N ALA A 233 11.72 -12.91 -6.35
CA ALA A 233 11.31 -11.54 -6.55
C ALA A 233 10.17 -11.14 -5.60
N PHE A 234 9.18 -12.00 -5.40
CA PHE A 234 8.10 -11.78 -4.45
C PHE A 234 8.62 -11.63 -3.02
N ILE A 235 9.55 -12.52 -2.59
CA ILE A 235 10.18 -12.42 -1.29
C ILE A 235 10.98 -11.11 -1.15
N ARG A 236 11.70 -10.67 -2.21
CA ARG A 236 12.46 -9.40 -2.18
C ARG A 236 11.55 -8.20 -2.09
N ALA A 237 10.50 -8.14 -2.89
CA ALA A 237 9.53 -7.04 -2.88
C ALA A 237 8.86 -6.86 -1.50
N ASN A 238 8.72 -7.96 -0.74
CA ASN A 238 8.13 -7.96 0.60
C ASN A 238 9.17 -7.90 1.74
N ARG A 239 10.47 -8.07 1.48
CA ARG A 239 11.53 -7.97 2.52
C ARG A 239 11.82 -6.53 2.98
N GLY A 240 11.53 -5.53 2.19
CA GLY A 240 11.69 -4.11 2.58
C GLY A 240 10.77 -3.68 3.72
N ASN A 241 9.74 -4.46 4.01
CA ASN A 241 8.80 -4.26 5.11
C ASN A 241 9.16 -5.09 6.37
N ALA A 242 10.27 -5.84 6.36
CA ALA A 242 10.68 -6.81 7.39
C ALA A 242 11.87 -6.35 8.25
N GLN A 243 12.13 -5.04 8.37
CA GLN A 243 13.14 -4.48 9.30
C GLN A 243 12.51 -3.52 10.30
#